data_fcff787794bc7d2428b0452b87aed829
#
_entry.id   fcff787794bc7d2428b0452b87aed829
#
_cell.length_a   1.000
_cell.length_b   1.000
_cell.length_c   1.000
_cell.angle_alpha   90.00
_cell.angle_beta   90.00
_cell.angle_gamma   90.00
#
_symmetry.space_group_name_H-M   'P 1'
#
loop_
_entity.id
_entity.type
_entity.pdbx_description
1 polymer ?
#
loop_
_entity_poly.entity_id
_entity_poly.type
_entity_poly.pdbx_seq_one_letter_code
_entity_poly.pdbx_strand_id
1 'polypeptide(L)'
;IEGVDTRALVRHLRDNGSKMGIISTEIFDVDELAERLAAAPTLVGENLVKTVSCPAPHEFVAADLPATHDFALAVAAPARHKVVAYDCGVKRGILEGLVRAGCDLTVVPWDTPARQVLDMNPDGVFLSNGPGDPDAVVETYEQVQQLIGKVPIFGICLGHQMISLACGAQMEKLKFGHRGGNQP
;
A
#
# COMPACT_ATOMS: atom_id res chain seq x y z
N ILE A 1 2.60 -7.99 23.96
CA ILE A 1 1.94 -7.16 24.99
C ILE A 1 0.81 -8.01 25.59
N GLU A 2 0.81 -8.18 26.88
CA GLU A 2 -0.24 -8.86 27.63
C GLU A 2 -0.73 -7.98 28.79
N GLY A 3 -1.88 -8.30 29.40
CA GLY A 3 -2.43 -7.55 30.51
C GLY A 3 -3.09 -6.22 30.13
N VAL A 4 -3.31 -5.95 28.85
CA VAL A 4 -3.99 -4.74 28.35
C VAL A 4 -5.43 -5.07 28.00
N ASP A 5 -6.39 -4.29 28.49
CA ASP A 5 -7.79 -4.37 28.05
C ASP A 5 -7.92 -3.84 26.61
N THR A 6 -7.69 -4.73 25.66
CA THR A 6 -7.75 -4.40 24.22
C THR A 6 -9.16 -3.96 23.80
N ARG A 7 -10.21 -4.45 24.46
CA ARG A 7 -11.60 -4.04 24.18
C ARG A 7 -11.85 -2.60 24.61
N ALA A 8 -11.38 -2.20 25.79
CA ALA A 8 -11.47 -0.82 26.25
C ALA A 8 -10.69 0.11 25.31
N LEU A 9 -9.49 -0.28 24.91
CA LEU A 9 -8.67 0.47 23.94
C LEU A 9 -9.39 0.66 22.59
N VAL A 10 -9.95 -0.40 22.03
CA VAL A 10 -10.71 -0.33 20.78
C VAL A 10 -11.92 0.59 20.89
N ARG A 11 -12.67 0.51 21.99
CA ARG A 11 -13.82 1.40 22.23
C ARG A 11 -13.37 2.85 22.36
N HIS A 12 -12.27 3.11 23.06
CA HIS A 12 -11.72 4.46 23.18
C HIS A 12 -11.35 5.05 21.81
N LEU A 13 -10.65 4.27 20.96
CA LEU A 13 -10.28 4.71 19.62
C LEU A 13 -11.52 4.93 18.71
N ARG A 14 -12.53 4.07 18.82
CA ARG A 14 -13.79 4.23 18.10
C ARG A 14 -14.51 5.52 18.48
N ASP A 15 -14.59 5.80 19.76
CA ASP A 15 -15.37 6.92 20.29
C ASP A 15 -14.62 8.26 20.14
N ASN A 16 -13.29 8.24 20.23
CA ASN A 16 -12.43 9.44 20.23
C ASN A 16 -11.56 9.62 18.97
N GLY A 17 -11.62 8.68 18.01
CA GLY A 17 -10.81 8.70 16.80
C GLY A 17 -9.44 8.06 16.97
N SER A 18 -8.74 7.88 15.86
CA SER A 18 -7.37 7.37 15.83
C SER A 18 -6.42 8.28 16.61
N LYS A 19 -5.50 7.68 17.34
CA LYS A 19 -4.52 8.37 18.19
C LYS A 19 -3.11 7.88 17.87
N MET A 20 -2.14 8.75 18.04
CA MET A 20 -0.75 8.37 18.15
C MET A 20 -0.56 7.59 19.46
N GLY A 21 0.36 6.62 19.44
CA GLY A 21 0.69 5.83 20.62
C GLY A 21 2.18 5.50 20.66
N ILE A 22 2.71 5.32 21.85
CA ILE A 22 4.09 4.91 22.07
C ILE A 22 4.12 3.63 22.92
N ILE A 23 5.03 2.74 22.58
CA ILE A 23 5.35 1.53 23.35
C ILE A 23 6.83 1.58 23.65
N SER A 24 7.20 1.38 24.91
CA SER A 24 8.60 1.35 25.33
C SER A 24 8.88 0.14 26.24
N THR A 25 10.08 -0.42 26.10
CA THR A 25 10.64 -1.44 26.97
C THR A 25 11.78 -0.90 27.84
N GLU A 26 12.18 0.35 27.62
CA GLU A 26 13.34 0.99 28.28
C GLU A 26 12.93 2.17 29.14
N ILE A 27 11.93 2.95 28.70
CA ILE A 27 11.42 4.12 29.40
C ILE A 27 10.10 3.75 30.05
N PHE A 28 9.98 3.98 31.35
CA PHE A 28 8.78 3.68 32.14
C PHE A 28 8.15 4.94 32.73
N ASP A 29 8.81 6.10 32.58
CA ASP A 29 8.24 7.38 32.98
C ASP A 29 7.21 7.83 31.97
N VAL A 30 5.94 8.02 32.45
CA VAL A 30 4.79 8.34 31.60
C VAL A 30 4.90 9.76 31.05
N ASP A 31 5.43 10.70 31.84
CA ASP A 31 5.56 12.10 31.43
C ASP A 31 6.63 12.23 30.33
N GLU A 32 7.76 11.55 30.46
CA GLU A 32 8.79 11.47 29.42
C GLU A 32 8.23 10.83 28.14
N LEU A 33 7.45 9.75 28.24
CA LEU A 33 6.80 9.12 27.09
C LEU A 33 5.80 10.04 26.41
N ALA A 34 5.03 10.81 27.19
CA ALA A 34 4.08 11.78 26.67
C ALA A 34 4.77 12.92 25.91
N GLU A 35 5.87 13.44 26.43
CA GLU A 35 6.69 14.44 25.75
C GLU A 35 7.25 13.92 24.42
N ARG A 36 7.81 12.71 24.40
CA ARG A 36 8.31 12.06 23.17
C ARG A 36 7.21 11.83 22.15
N LEU A 37 6.04 11.41 22.61
CA LEU A 37 4.87 11.20 21.74
C LEU A 37 4.39 12.53 21.13
N ALA A 38 4.36 13.60 21.93
CA ALA A 38 3.96 14.93 21.47
C ALA A 38 4.94 15.52 20.43
N ALA A 39 6.23 15.18 20.55
CA ALA A 39 7.27 15.60 19.61
C ALA A 39 7.33 14.74 18.33
N ALA A 40 6.65 13.59 18.29
CA ALA A 40 6.68 12.71 17.13
C ALA A 40 5.89 13.30 15.95
N PRO A 41 6.41 13.16 14.70
CA PRO A 41 5.70 13.64 13.52
C PRO A 41 4.39 12.88 13.32
N THR A 42 3.37 13.57 12.82
CA THR A 42 2.10 12.94 12.43
C THR A 42 2.24 12.32 11.04
N LEU A 43 1.40 11.32 10.74
CA LEU A 43 1.39 10.69 9.41
C LEU A 43 0.65 11.52 8.35
N VAL A 44 -0.04 12.58 8.75
CA VAL A 44 -0.82 13.43 7.83
C VAL A 44 0.12 14.25 6.98
N GLY A 45 -0.03 14.14 5.66
CA GLY A 45 0.83 14.85 4.70
C GLY A 45 2.21 14.23 4.50
N GLU A 46 2.51 13.10 5.14
CA GLU A 46 3.80 12.41 4.98
C GLU A 46 3.76 11.40 3.84
N ASN A 47 4.67 11.56 2.87
CA ASN A 47 4.89 10.58 1.82
C ASN A 47 5.83 9.47 2.32
N LEU A 48 5.25 8.44 2.94
CA LEU A 48 6.01 7.28 3.41
C LEU A 48 6.34 6.29 2.28
N VAL A 49 5.68 6.38 1.13
CA VAL A 49 5.88 5.48 -0.01
C VAL A 49 7.32 5.53 -0.50
N LYS A 50 7.92 6.72 -0.55
CA LYS A 50 9.32 6.92 -0.96
C LYS A 50 10.35 6.17 -0.11
N THR A 51 9.99 5.79 1.13
CA THR A 51 10.89 5.08 2.04
C THR A 51 10.78 3.56 1.96
N VAL A 52 9.70 3.05 1.35
CA VAL A 52 9.39 1.62 1.31
C VAL A 52 9.36 1.04 -0.11
N SER A 53 9.34 1.88 -1.13
CA SER A 53 9.36 1.49 -2.53
C SER A 53 10.71 0.92 -2.95
N CYS A 54 10.70 0.03 -3.93
CA CYS A 54 11.93 -0.50 -4.52
C CYS A 54 12.76 0.63 -5.18
N PRO A 55 14.11 0.52 -5.15
CA PRO A 55 14.99 1.57 -5.68
C PRO A 55 15.13 1.52 -7.21
N ALA A 56 14.74 0.42 -7.85
CA ALA A 56 14.84 0.22 -9.30
C ALA A 56 13.85 -0.82 -9.79
N PRO A 57 13.47 -0.78 -11.07
CA PRO A 57 12.64 -1.80 -11.69
C PRO A 57 13.27 -3.19 -11.59
N HIS A 58 12.44 -4.19 -11.31
CA HIS A 58 12.84 -5.60 -11.27
C HIS A 58 11.68 -6.52 -11.68
N GLU A 59 12.00 -7.72 -12.12
CA GLU A 59 11.02 -8.75 -12.42
C GLU A 59 10.66 -9.53 -11.15
N PHE A 60 9.39 -9.95 -11.04
CA PHE A 60 8.93 -10.87 -10.03
C PHE A 60 8.25 -12.05 -10.73
N VAL A 61 8.89 -13.21 -10.68
CA VAL A 61 8.53 -14.37 -11.52
C VAL A 61 8.09 -15.58 -10.69
N ALA A 62 7.58 -16.61 -11.36
CA ALA A 62 7.11 -17.84 -10.70
C ALA A 62 8.20 -18.55 -9.86
N ALA A 63 9.49 -18.39 -10.22
CA ALA A 63 10.60 -18.90 -9.42
C ALA A 63 10.73 -18.23 -8.03
N ASP A 64 10.18 -17.04 -7.86
CA ASP A 64 10.17 -16.31 -6.59
C ASP A 64 9.07 -16.79 -5.63
N LEU A 65 8.19 -17.68 -6.11
CA LEU A 65 7.11 -18.24 -5.30
C LEU A 65 7.67 -19.23 -4.27
N PRO A 66 7.21 -19.17 -3.02
CA PRO A 66 7.60 -20.17 -2.02
C PRO A 66 7.06 -21.56 -2.39
N ALA A 67 7.84 -22.59 -2.09
CA ALA A 67 7.53 -23.97 -2.40
C ALA A 67 6.24 -24.51 -1.71
N THR A 68 5.88 -23.88 -0.58
CA THR A 68 4.68 -24.24 0.19
C THR A 68 3.87 -23.00 0.50
N HIS A 69 2.62 -22.97 0.06
CA HIS A 69 1.60 -22.02 0.52
C HIS A 69 0.40 -22.80 1.02
N ASP A 70 -0.01 -22.54 2.27
CA ASP A 70 -1.25 -23.10 2.87
C ASP A 70 -2.54 -22.61 2.17
N PHE A 71 -2.43 -21.58 1.33
CA PHE A 71 -3.49 -21.21 0.42
C PHE A 71 -3.27 -21.92 -0.90
N ALA A 72 -4.00 -22.99 -1.09
CA ALA A 72 -4.09 -23.77 -2.32
C ALA A 72 -4.71 -22.99 -3.49
N LEU A 73 -4.13 -21.84 -3.80
CA LEU A 73 -4.20 -21.37 -5.18
C LEU A 73 -3.22 -22.25 -5.95
N ALA A 74 -3.83 -23.17 -6.71
CA ALA A 74 -3.17 -24.14 -7.54
C ALA A 74 -1.99 -23.50 -8.33
N VAL A 75 -1.08 -24.38 -8.74
CA VAL A 75 -0.04 -24.21 -9.76
C VAL A 75 -0.14 -22.87 -10.50
N ALA A 76 0.95 -22.08 -10.48
CA ALA A 76 1.00 -20.83 -11.23
C ALA A 76 0.49 -21.07 -12.67
N ALA A 77 -0.53 -20.34 -13.08
CA ALA A 77 -0.99 -20.37 -14.45
C ALA A 77 0.15 -19.93 -15.36
N PRO A 78 0.25 -20.44 -16.61
CA PRO A 78 1.20 -19.89 -17.55
C PRO A 78 1.03 -18.38 -17.67
N ALA A 79 2.12 -17.62 -17.67
CA ALA A 79 2.08 -16.17 -17.85
C ALA A 79 1.35 -15.82 -19.15
N ARG A 80 0.31 -15.01 -19.04
CA ARG A 80 -0.55 -14.61 -20.17
C ARG A 80 -0.62 -13.11 -20.35
N HIS A 81 -0.32 -12.36 -19.29
CA HIS A 81 -0.48 -10.92 -19.27
C HIS A 81 0.75 -10.27 -18.65
N LYS A 82 1.32 -9.30 -19.37
CA LYS A 82 2.38 -8.45 -18.86
C LYS A 82 1.79 -7.36 -17.99
N VAL A 83 2.18 -7.32 -16.74
CA VAL A 83 1.67 -6.32 -15.79
C VAL A 83 2.84 -5.53 -15.20
N VAL A 84 2.76 -4.22 -15.28
CA VAL A 84 3.67 -3.33 -14.57
C VAL A 84 3.05 -2.95 -13.24
N ALA A 85 3.77 -3.25 -12.15
CA ALA A 85 3.31 -3.01 -10.78
C ALA A 85 4.08 -1.86 -10.14
N TYR A 86 3.41 -0.75 -9.84
CA TYR A 86 3.99 0.32 -9.02
C TYR A 86 4.11 -0.15 -7.57
N ASP A 87 5.34 -0.11 -7.05
CA ASP A 87 5.64 -0.46 -5.67
C ASP A 87 5.49 0.74 -4.74
N CYS A 88 4.37 0.80 -4.06
CA CYS A 88 4.09 1.79 -3.01
C CYS A 88 4.31 1.21 -1.60
N GLY A 89 5.01 0.11 -1.47
CA GLY A 89 5.15 -0.69 -0.26
C GLY A 89 4.36 -2.00 -0.38
N VAL A 90 4.55 -2.70 -1.48
CA VAL A 90 3.77 -3.88 -1.85
C VAL A 90 3.98 -5.03 -0.88
N LYS A 91 2.88 -5.66 -0.47
CA LYS A 91 2.95 -6.95 0.22
C LYS A 91 3.34 -8.04 -0.76
N ARG A 92 4.41 -8.79 -0.44
CA ARG A 92 4.90 -9.91 -1.25
C ARG A 92 3.78 -10.87 -1.69
N GLY A 93 2.86 -11.22 -0.79
CA GLY A 93 1.75 -12.12 -1.10
C GLY A 93 0.80 -11.60 -2.20
N ILE A 94 0.75 -10.28 -2.46
CA ILE A 94 -0.01 -9.70 -3.57
C ILE A 94 0.70 -10.01 -4.91
N LEU A 95 2.02 -9.81 -4.97
CA LEU A 95 2.82 -10.16 -6.17
C LEU A 95 2.72 -11.66 -6.46
N GLU A 96 2.83 -12.49 -5.43
CA GLU A 96 2.65 -13.94 -5.54
C GLU A 96 1.26 -14.30 -6.08
N GLY A 97 0.20 -13.64 -5.61
CA GLY A 97 -1.16 -13.82 -6.09
C GLY A 97 -1.32 -13.48 -7.57
N LEU A 98 -0.75 -12.36 -8.01
CA LEU A 98 -0.77 -11.93 -9.41
C LEU A 98 -0.02 -12.92 -10.32
N VAL A 99 1.17 -13.38 -9.91
CA VAL A 99 1.93 -14.39 -10.67
C VAL A 99 1.15 -15.71 -10.74
N ARG A 100 0.52 -16.16 -9.64
CA ARG A 100 -0.33 -17.36 -9.65
C ARG A 100 -1.54 -17.21 -10.56
N ALA A 101 -2.06 -15.99 -10.70
CA ALA A 101 -3.15 -15.68 -11.63
C ALA A 101 -2.71 -15.62 -13.11
N GLY A 102 -1.41 -15.77 -13.41
CA GLY A 102 -0.86 -15.76 -14.77
C GLY A 102 -0.38 -14.40 -15.23
N CYS A 103 0.01 -13.52 -14.31
CA CYS A 103 0.68 -12.26 -14.65
C CYS A 103 2.20 -12.44 -14.69
N ASP A 104 2.82 -11.83 -15.70
CA ASP A 104 4.25 -11.63 -15.81
C ASP A 104 4.54 -10.20 -15.30
N LEU A 105 5.23 -10.11 -14.15
CA LEU A 105 5.30 -8.86 -13.40
C LEU A 105 6.65 -8.16 -13.57
N THR A 106 6.59 -6.90 -13.97
CA THR A 106 7.68 -5.94 -13.77
C THR A 106 7.28 -4.98 -12.65
N VAL A 107 7.97 -5.05 -11.53
CA VAL A 107 7.77 -4.14 -10.40
C VAL A 107 8.62 -2.91 -10.60
N VAL A 108 8.02 -1.73 -10.47
CA VAL A 108 8.68 -0.44 -10.69
C VAL A 108 8.54 0.47 -9.47
N PRO A 109 9.49 1.40 -9.25
CA PRO A 109 9.36 2.42 -8.21
C PRO A 109 8.07 3.23 -8.31
N TRP A 110 7.62 3.73 -7.17
CA TRP A 110 6.38 4.50 -6.99
C TRP A 110 6.29 5.76 -7.87
N ASP A 111 7.42 6.36 -8.22
CA ASP A 111 7.54 7.59 -9.00
C ASP A 111 7.89 7.37 -10.48
N THR A 112 7.82 6.13 -10.95
CA THR A 112 8.16 5.78 -12.35
C THR A 112 7.27 6.54 -13.32
N PRO A 113 7.85 7.26 -14.29
CA PRO A 113 7.07 8.02 -15.28
C PRO A 113 6.12 7.14 -16.10
N ALA A 114 4.89 7.62 -16.30
CA ALA A 114 3.87 6.91 -17.09
C ALA A 114 4.35 6.53 -18.50
N ARG A 115 5.15 7.40 -19.13
CA ARG A 115 5.74 7.11 -20.43
C ARG A 115 6.64 5.87 -20.38
N GLN A 116 7.49 5.77 -19.38
CA GLN A 116 8.39 4.62 -19.21
C GLN A 116 7.59 3.33 -19.02
N VAL A 117 6.49 3.38 -18.26
CA VAL A 117 5.58 2.24 -18.08
C VAL A 117 4.92 1.84 -19.40
N LEU A 118 4.44 2.81 -20.19
CA LEU A 118 3.83 2.54 -21.50
C LEU A 118 4.84 1.99 -22.51
N ASP A 119 6.09 2.44 -22.46
CA ASP A 119 7.17 1.94 -23.32
C ASP A 119 7.50 0.45 -23.05
N MET A 120 7.15 -0.08 -21.87
CA MET A 120 7.22 -1.51 -21.55
C MET A 120 6.10 -2.34 -22.23
N ASN A 121 5.12 -1.68 -22.85
CA ASN A 121 3.97 -2.27 -23.53
C ASN A 121 3.20 -3.29 -22.67
N PRO A 122 2.70 -2.88 -21.48
CA PRO A 122 1.98 -3.76 -20.58
C PRO A 122 0.54 -4.02 -21.04
N ASP A 123 0.00 -5.19 -20.71
CA ASP A 123 -1.43 -5.51 -20.82
C ASP A 123 -2.26 -4.88 -19.70
N GLY A 124 -1.62 -4.52 -18.59
CA GLY A 124 -2.23 -3.87 -17.44
C GLY A 124 -1.22 -3.22 -16.50
N VAL A 125 -1.70 -2.29 -15.69
CA VAL A 125 -0.94 -1.63 -14.64
C VAL A 125 -1.58 -1.93 -13.30
N PHE A 126 -0.77 -2.28 -12.33
CA PHE A 126 -1.17 -2.53 -10.95
C PHE A 126 -0.57 -1.48 -10.02
N LEU A 127 -1.39 -0.92 -9.14
CA LEU A 127 -0.97 -0.01 -8.08
C LEU A 127 -1.08 -0.73 -6.73
N SER A 128 0.03 -0.87 -6.04
CA SER A 128 0.07 -1.66 -4.83
C SER A 128 -0.57 -0.95 -3.63
N ASN A 129 -0.79 -1.72 -2.57
CA ASN A 129 -0.99 -1.17 -1.24
C ASN A 129 0.25 -0.38 -0.80
N GLY A 130 0.11 0.47 0.21
CA GLY A 130 1.21 1.23 0.77
C GLY A 130 0.84 1.95 2.05
N PRO A 131 1.85 2.52 2.75
CA PRO A 131 1.64 3.33 3.95
C PRO A 131 1.40 4.81 3.60
N GLY A 132 0.94 5.55 4.59
CA GLY A 132 0.88 7.01 4.54
C GLY A 132 -0.43 7.58 4.03
N ASP A 133 -0.35 8.84 3.67
CA ASP A 133 -1.47 9.65 3.22
C ASP A 133 -1.51 9.65 1.68
N PRO A 134 -2.59 9.21 1.02
CA PRO A 134 -2.67 9.21 -0.44
C PRO A 134 -2.52 10.60 -1.06
N ASP A 135 -2.98 11.66 -0.38
CA ASP A 135 -2.82 13.05 -0.85
C ASP A 135 -1.35 13.51 -0.88
N ALA A 136 -0.47 12.84 -0.14
CA ALA A 136 0.96 13.14 -0.13
C ALA A 136 1.75 12.40 -1.23
N VAL A 137 1.12 11.50 -2.00
CA VAL A 137 1.77 10.69 -3.05
C VAL A 137 1.45 11.26 -4.44
N VAL A 138 1.62 12.57 -4.59
CA VAL A 138 1.23 13.35 -5.77
C VAL A 138 1.88 12.79 -7.04
N GLU A 139 3.16 12.51 -6.98
CA GLU A 139 3.93 12.04 -8.13
C GLU A 139 3.34 10.78 -8.73
N THR A 140 2.87 9.83 -7.92
CA THR A 140 2.28 8.58 -8.44
C THR A 140 0.92 8.84 -9.08
N TYR A 141 0.00 9.55 -8.41
CA TYR A 141 -1.34 9.70 -9.00
C TYR A 141 -1.35 10.60 -10.25
N GLU A 142 -0.41 11.54 -10.38
CA GLU A 142 -0.20 12.29 -11.63
C GLU A 142 0.28 11.39 -12.78
N GLN A 143 1.10 10.38 -12.50
CA GLN A 143 1.45 9.37 -13.51
C GLN A 143 0.23 8.51 -13.86
N VAL A 144 -0.57 8.12 -12.87
CA VAL A 144 -1.80 7.34 -13.09
C VAL A 144 -2.79 8.10 -13.98
N GLN A 145 -2.95 9.42 -13.83
CA GLN A 145 -3.76 10.24 -14.71
C GLN A 145 -3.35 10.08 -16.19
N GLN A 146 -2.06 9.99 -16.46
CA GLN A 146 -1.54 9.83 -17.82
C GLN A 146 -1.72 8.41 -18.36
N LEU A 147 -1.96 7.42 -17.51
CA LEU A 147 -2.21 6.01 -17.88
C LEU A 147 -3.69 5.72 -18.11
N ILE A 148 -4.60 6.49 -17.49
CA ILE A 148 -6.04 6.31 -17.61
C ILE A 148 -6.47 6.37 -19.09
N GLY A 149 -7.25 5.38 -19.52
CA GLY A 149 -7.74 5.26 -20.89
C GLY A 149 -6.73 4.69 -21.90
N LYS A 150 -5.48 4.46 -21.50
CA LYS A 150 -4.44 3.86 -22.36
C LYS A 150 -4.18 2.39 -22.05
N VAL A 151 -4.35 1.99 -20.81
CA VAL A 151 -4.12 0.64 -20.32
C VAL A 151 -5.09 0.34 -19.17
N PRO A 152 -5.56 -0.90 -18.99
CA PRO A 152 -6.32 -1.30 -17.81
C PRO A 152 -5.50 -1.07 -16.54
N ILE A 153 -6.13 -0.50 -15.51
CA ILE A 153 -5.48 -0.19 -14.24
C ILE A 153 -6.26 -0.82 -13.09
N PHE A 154 -5.57 -1.46 -12.17
CA PHE A 154 -6.13 -2.01 -10.95
C PHE A 154 -5.30 -1.60 -9.74
N GLY A 155 -5.95 -1.31 -8.61
CA GLY A 155 -5.27 -0.87 -7.40
C GLY A 155 -5.82 -1.50 -6.13
N ILE A 156 -4.94 -1.71 -5.15
CA ILE A 156 -5.29 -2.24 -3.83
C ILE A 156 -4.98 -1.19 -2.76
N CYS A 157 -5.95 -0.90 -1.88
CA CYS A 157 -5.80 0.01 -0.74
C CYS A 157 -5.31 1.40 -1.20
N LEU A 158 -4.07 1.79 -0.88
CA LEU A 158 -3.47 3.05 -1.33
C LEU A 158 -3.54 3.19 -2.87
N GLY A 159 -3.28 2.11 -3.61
CA GLY A 159 -3.38 2.13 -5.07
C GLY A 159 -4.79 2.43 -5.58
N HIS A 160 -5.83 1.91 -4.93
CA HIS A 160 -7.21 2.26 -5.23
C HIS A 160 -7.49 3.74 -4.94
N GLN A 161 -7.00 4.27 -3.82
CA GLN A 161 -7.15 5.67 -3.47
C GLN A 161 -6.44 6.58 -4.49
N MET A 162 -5.24 6.24 -4.94
CA MET A 162 -4.52 7.00 -5.98
C MET A 162 -5.24 6.99 -7.33
N ILE A 163 -5.88 5.88 -7.72
CA ILE A 163 -6.74 5.84 -8.92
C ILE A 163 -7.92 6.80 -8.74
N SER A 164 -8.56 6.81 -7.57
CA SER A 164 -9.67 7.70 -7.28
C SER A 164 -9.26 9.18 -7.36
N LEU A 165 -8.12 9.55 -6.77
CA LEU A 165 -7.54 10.90 -6.88
C LEU A 165 -7.23 11.25 -8.34
N ALA A 166 -6.65 10.33 -9.09
CA ALA A 166 -6.34 10.51 -10.51
C ALA A 166 -7.61 10.76 -11.35
N CYS A 167 -8.75 10.21 -10.94
CA CYS A 167 -10.06 10.45 -11.54
C CYS A 167 -10.75 11.73 -11.03
N GLY A 168 -10.11 12.50 -10.15
CA GLY A 168 -10.65 13.75 -9.62
C GLY A 168 -11.51 13.60 -8.37
N ALA A 169 -11.50 12.44 -7.71
CA ALA A 169 -12.14 12.27 -6.41
C ALA A 169 -11.39 13.03 -5.31
N GLN A 170 -12.09 13.33 -4.24
CA GLN A 170 -11.51 13.93 -3.04
C GLN A 170 -11.40 12.87 -1.95
N MET A 171 -10.32 12.92 -1.15
CA MET A 171 -10.15 12.04 0.01
C MET A 171 -10.83 12.63 1.24
N GLU A 172 -11.58 11.79 1.94
CA GLU A 172 -12.16 12.11 3.24
C GLU A 172 -11.56 11.19 4.30
N LYS A 173 -11.04 11.77 5.38
CA LYS A 173 -10.45 11.01 6.47
C LYS A 173 -11.53 10.60 7.47
N LEU A 174 -11.82 9.33 7.54
CA LEU A 174 -12.72 8.79 8.55
C LEU A 174 -12.15 8.95 9.96
N LYS A 175 -13.02 9.12 10.95
CA LYS A 175 -12.67 9.34 12.36
C LYS A 175 -11.69 8.30 12.91
N PHE A 176 -11.84 7.03 12.53
CA PHE A 176 -11.02 5.90 12.99
C PHE A 176 -10.40 5.09 11.86
N GLY A 177 -10.46 5.61 10.62
CA GLY A 177 -9.94 4.97 9.42
C GLY A 177 -10.84 3.85 8.90
N HIS A 178 -10.55 3.39 7.67
CA HIS A 178 -11.25 2.31 6.99
C HIS A 178 -10.46 1.02 7.19
N ARG A 179 -10.88 0.17 8.12
CA ARG A 179 -10.20 -1.06 8.51
C ARG A 179 -11.13 -2.26 8.29
N GLY A 180 -10.63 -3.28 7.56
CA GLY A 180 -11.40 -4.49 7.23
C GLY A 180 -12.29 -4.33 6.01
N GLY A 181 -12.90 -5.43 5.56
CA GLY A 181 -13.72 -5.52 4.35
C GLY A 181 -15.23 -5.34 4.56
N ASN A 182 -15.66 -4.89 5.75
CA ASN A 182 -17.06 -4.78 6.16
C ASN A 182 -17.54 -3.33 6.29
N GLN A 183 -16.87 -2.40 5.66
CA GLN A 183 -17.30 -1.01 5.57
C GLN A 183 -18.22 -0.83 4.36
N PRO A 184 -19.25 0.04 4.47
CA PRO A 184 -20.13 0.35 3.35
C PRO A 184 -19.43 1.08 2.22
#